data_52761bd180af3e650bb0b1b5914358fc
#
_entry.id   52761bd180af3e650bb0b1b5914358fc
#
_cell.length_a   1.000
_cell.length_b   1.000
_cell.length_c   1.000
_cell.angle_alpha   90.00
_cell.angle_beta   90.00
_cell.angle_gamma   90.00
#
_symmetry.space_group_name_H-M   'P 1'
#
loop_
_entity.id
_entity.type
_entity.pdbx_description
1 polymer ?
#
loop_
_entity_poly.entity_id
_entity_poly.type
_entity_poly.pdbx_seq_one_letter_code
_entity_poly.pdbx_strand_id
1 'polypeptide(L)'
;LSKAAVAQQKTAKVHIKVDTGMGRLGLLPEDFADLVALVQSLPGLEIQGVFTHFARAEETDLGYTRWQWERFSRVREALAARGVAVPFYHAANTAATLFFPESRLDLVRVGLGIYGMYPDARRPIELRPALSLKTRVAFVKRVPAGSAVSYGGTFVTWKETSLAVLPIGYADGLLRGLGNKAHVIIRGHYCPIVGNITMDHTMVDVGDLPVQIG
;
A
#
# COMPACT_ATOMS: atom_id res chain seq x y z
N LEU A 1 -8.36 -20.02 20.01
CA LEU A 1 -6.91 -20.18 19.92
C LEU A 1 -6.37 -21.00 21.11
N SER A 2 -6.67 -20.63 22.39
CA SER A 2 -6.22 -21.32 23.59
C SER A 2 -6.51 -22.83 23.54
N LYS A 3 -7.77 -23.25 23.30
CA LYS A 3 -8.14 -24.66 23.18
C LYS A 3 -7.30 -25.42 22.14
N ALA A 4 -7.01 -24.80 20.99
CA ALA A 4 -6.20 -25.41 19.94
C ALA A 4 -4.72 -25.52 20.33
N ALA A 5 -4.20 -24.53 21.04
CA ALA A 5 -2.82 -24.55 21.55
C ALA A 5 -2.64 -25.67 22.58
N VAL A 6 -3.56 -25.76 23.55
CA VAL A 6 -3.56 -26.82 24.56
C VAL A 6 -3.67 -28.22 23.94
N ALA A 7 -4.60 -28.39 22.98
CA ALA A 7 -4.79 -29.68 22.30
C ALA A 7 -3.53 -30.14 21.53
N GLN A 8 -2.71 -29.19 21.06
CA GLN A 8 -1.45 -29.47 20.39
C GLN A 8 -0.22 -29.45 21.31
N GLN A 9 -0.43 -29.24 22.60
CA GLN A 9 0.66 -29.13 23.61
C GLN A 9 1.66 -28.01 23.23
N LYS A 10 1.15 -26.87 22.71
CA LYS A 10 1.95 -25.73 22.27
C LYS A 10 1.51 -24.47 23.00
N THR A 11 2.39 -23.48 23.04
CA THR A 11 2.07 -22.11 23.44
C THR A 11 1.95 -21.23 22.20
N ALA A 12 0.80 -20.59 22.03
CA ALA A 12 0.57 -19.63 20.97
C ALA A 12 0.97 -18.23 21.45
N LYS A 13 1.95 -17.63 20.80
CA LYS A 13 2.38 -16.26 21.01
C LYS A 13 1.44 -15.31 20.30
N VAL A 14 0.90 -14.33 21.00
CA VAL A 14 -0.13 -13.44 20.48
C VAL A 14 0.22 -11.98 20.63
N HIS A 15 -0.20 -11.17 19.66
CA HIS A 15 -0.22 -9.72 19.75
C HIS A 15 -1.66 -9.24 19.86
N ILE A 16 -1.97 -8.46 20.88
CA ILE A 16 -3.32 -7.96 21.15
C ILE A 16 -3.45 -6.57 20.56
N LYS A 17 -4.53 -6.35 19.80
CA LYS A 17 -4.78 -5.08 19.15
C LYS A 17 -5.75 -4.21 19.94
N VAL A 18 -5.34 -2.96 20.21
CA VAL A 18 -6.22 -1.90 20.67
C VAL A 18 -6.63 -0.99 19.53
N ASP A 19 -7.92 -0.69 19.42
CA ASP A 19 -8.42 0.29 18.46
C ASP A 19 -8.41 1.69 19.08
N THR A 20 -7.44 2.47 18.70
CA THR A 20 -7.30 3.85 19.15
C THR A 20 -7.97 4.87 18.24
N GLY A 21 -8.67 4.42 17.19
CA GLY A 21 -9.36 5.29 16.24
C GLY A 21 -9.19 4.90 14.77
N MET A 22 -8.77 3.65 14.48
CA MET A 22 -8.78 3.11 13.12
C MET A 22 -10.19 2.62 12.71
N GLY A 23 -11.02 2.19 13.69
CA GLY A 23 -12.39 1.74 13.44
C GLY A 23 -12.49 0.43 12.65
N ARG A 24 -11.50 -0.47 12.77
CA ARG A 24 -11.46 -1.69 11.96
C ARG A 24 -11.43 -2.98 12.76
N LEU A 25 -10.46 -3.14 13.62
CA LEU A 25 -10.25 -4.34 14.47
C LEU A 25 -9.64 -3.91 15.80
N GLY A 26 -9.85 -4.71 16.84
CA GLY A 26 -9.35 -4.48 18.19
C GLY A 26 -10.45 -4.01 19.12
N LEU A 27 -10.19 -4.00 20.43
CA LEU A 27 -11.06 -3.42 21.43
C LEU A 27 -10.71 -1.94 21.67
N LEU A 28 -11.67 -1.20 22.17
CA LEU A 28 -11.46 0.17 22.59
C LEU A 28 -10.51 0.21 23.80
N PRO A 29 -9.77 1.31 24.02
CA PRO A 29 -8.84 1.45 25.13
C PRO A 29 -9.48 1.19 26.51
N GLU A 30 -10.74 1.53 26.67
CA GLU A 30 -11.52 1.43 27.90
C GLU A 30 -11.65 -0.03 28.37
N ASP A 31 -11.87 -0.98 27.43
CA ASP A 31 -12.09 -2.41 27.69
C ASP A 31 -10.79 -3.24 27.56
N PHE A 32 -9.70 -2.59 27.17
CA PHE A 32 -8.50 -3.31 26.72
C PHE A 32 -7.78 -4.06 27.85
N ALA A 33 -7.73 -3.47 29.03
CA ALA A 33 -7.03 -4.08 30.17
C ALA A 33 -7.71 -5.36 30.66
N ASP A 34 -9.03 -5.44 30.56
CA ASP A 34 -9.79 -6.64 30.94
C ASP A 34 -9.58 -7.76 29.91
N LEU A 35 -9.49 -7.42 28.61
CA LEU A 35 -9.08 -8.40 27.59
C LEU A 35 -7.70 -8.95 27.86
N VAL A 36 -6.72 -8.11 28.22
CA VAL A 36 -5.36 -8.55 28.54
C VAL A 36 -5.37 -9.50 29.71
N ALA A 37 -6.09 -9.18 30.80
CA ALA A 37 -6.25 -10.05 31.96
C ALA A 37 -6.89 -11.40 31.58
N LEU A 38 -7.93 -11.38 30.74
CA LEU A 38 -8.56 -12.59 30.23
C LEU A 38 -7.55 -13.44 29.43
N VAL A 39 -6.78 -12.85 28.51
CA VAL A 39 -5.79 -13.57 27.71
C VAL A 39 -4.71 -14.19 28.58
N GLN A 40 -4.27 -13.49 29.62
CA GLN A 40 -3.29 -14.02 30.59
C GLN A 40 -3.83 -15.21 31.39
N SER A 41 -5.13 -15.28 31.64
CA SER A 41 -5.76 -16.40 32.35
C SER A 41 -5.96 -17.65 31.49
N LEU A 42 -5.87 -17.52 30.16
CA LEU A 42 -6.11 -18.63 29.23
C LEU A 42 -4.87 -19.49 29.05
N PRO A 43 -4.95 -20.82 29.26
CA PRO A 43 -3.83 -21.73 29.10
C PRO A 43 -3.37 -21.82 27.64
N GLY A 44 -2.07 -21.98 27.44
CA GLY A 44 -1.46 -22.12 26.11
C GLY A 44 -1.41 -20.82 25.30
N LEU A 45 -1.62 -19.66 25.94
CA LEU A 45 -1.40 -18.34 25.33
C LEU A 45 -0.27 -17.59 26.05
N GLU A 46 0.52 -16.87 25.27
CA GLU A 46 1.58 -15.97 25.73
C GLU A 46 1.43 -14.63 25.02
N ILE A 47 1.28 -13.55 25.79
CA ILE A 47 1.23 -12.19 25.21
C ILE A 47 2.65 -11.78 24.82
N GLN A 48 2.93 -11.68 23.54
CA GLN A 48 4.19 -11.15 23.01
C GLN A 48 4.14 -9.66 22.69
N GLY A 49 2.98 -9.13 22.34
CA GLY A 49 2.91 -7.72 22.02
C GLY A 49 1.52 -7.13 22.14
N VAL A 50 1.52 -5.79 22.18
CA VAL A 50 0.32 -4.97 22.12
C VAL A 50 0.52 -3.91 21.04
N PHE A 51 -0.52 -3.68 20.20
CA PHE A 51 -0.38 -2.76 19.10
C PHE A 51 -1.65 -1.99 18.75
N THR A 52 -1.44 -0.88 18.05
CA THR A 52 -2.49 -0.13 17.39
C THR A 52 -2.17 0.09 15.90
N HIS A 53 -3.00 0.84 15.19
CA HIS A 53 -2.78 1.20 13.79
C HIS A 53 -3.28 2.62 13.53
N PHE A 54 -2.42 3.45 12.92
CA PHE A 54 -2.79 4.82 12.58
C PHE A 54 -3.63 4.87 11.31
N ALA A 55 -4.66 5.71 11.36
CA ALA A 55 -5.60 5.89 10.26
C ALA A 55 -5.18 6.99 9.28
N ARG A 56 -4.38 7.99 9.73
CA ARG A 56 -4.09 9.24 9.00
C ARG A 56 -2.63 9.67 9.11
N ALA A 57 -1.70 8.73 9.27
CA ALA A 57 -0.28 9.08 9.44
C ALA A 57 0.37 9.61 8.16
N GLU A 58 -0.29 9.46 7.00
CA GLU A 58 0.12 10.04 5.72
C GLU A 58 -0.33 11.50 5.54
N GLU A 59 -1.23 12.00 6.36
CA GLU A 59 -1.68 13.40 6.27
C GLU A 59 -0.57 14.37 6.73
N THR A 60 -0.58 15.58 6.21
CA THR A 60 0.36 16.64 6.63
C THR A 60 0.03 17.11 8.04
N ASP A 61 -1.27 17.22 8.36
CA ASP A 61 -1.74 17.45 9.72
C ASP A 61 -1.78 16.13 10.50
N LEU A 62 -0.87 15.99 11.45
CA LEU A 62 -0.78 14.82 12.32
C LEU A 62 -1.67 14.91 13.58
N GLY A 63 -2.59 15.86 13.67
CA GLY A 63 -3.45 16.05 14.85
C GLY A 63 -4.20 14.77 15.24
N TYR A 64 -4.84 14.11 14.27
CA TYR A 64 -5.53 12.84 14.52
C TYR A 64 -4.56 11.70 14.88
N THR A 65 -3.41 11.63 14.24
CA THR A 65 -2.37 10.63 14.54
C THR A 65 -1.81 10.80 15.96
N ARG A 66 -1.59 12.03 16.40
CA ARG A 66 -1.19 12.35 17.78
C ARG A 66 -2.27 11.97 18.78
N TRP A 67 -3.52 12.26 18.51
CA TRP A 67 -4.64 11.83 19.34
C TRP A 67 -4.70 10.29 19.48
N GLN A 68 -4.53 9.52 18.38
CA GLN A 68 -4.44 8.06 18.44
C GLN A 68 -3.23 7.60 19.26
N TRP A 69 -2.09 8.29 19.13
CA TRP A 69 -0.88 8.00 19.86
C TRP A 69 -1.04 8.20 21.36
N GLU A 70 -1.66 9.29 21.79
CA GLU A 70 -1.95 9.56 23.21
C GLU A 70 -2.84 8.48 23.81
N ARG A 71 -3.88 8.05 23.09
CA ARG A 71 -4.74 6.94 23.52
C ARG A 71 -3.96 5.64 23.66
N PHE A 72 -3.04 5.34 22.75
CA PHE A 72 -2.18 4.18 22.82
C PHE A 72 -1.19 4.27 23.99
N SER A 73 -0.61 5.43 24.23
CA SER A 73 0.31 5.67 25.35
C SER A 73 -0.38 5.44 26.69
N ARG A 74 -1.60 5.93 26.87
CA ARG A 74 -2.39 5.66 28.08
C ARG A 74 -2.66 4.16 28.30
N VAL A 75 -2.90 3.40 27.26
CA VAL A 75 -3.04 1.93 27.36
C VAL A 75 -1.73 1.31 27.84
N ARG A 76 -0.58 1.71 27.31
CA ARG A 76 0.73 1.21 27.73
C ARG A 76 0.99 1.52 29.20
N GLU A 77 0.71 2.74 29.63
CA GLU A 77 0.85 3.19 31.03
C GLU A 77 -0.07 2.39 31.96
N ALA A 78 -1.33 2.17 31.57
CA ALA A 78 -2.29 1.40 32.34
C ALA A 78 -1.88 -0.07 32.51
N LEU A 79 -1.31 -0.70 31.47
CA LEU A 79 -0.78 -2.05 31.56
C LEU A 79 0.45 -2.12 32.47
N ALA A 80 1.36 -1.17 32.34
CA ALA A 80 2.55 -1.07 33.21
C ALA A 80 2.17 -0.88 34.68
N ALA A 81 1.19 -0.01 34.99
CA ALA A 81 0.67 0.21 36.34
C ALA A 81 0.03 -1.04 36.96
N ARG A 82 -0.50 -1.94 36.11
CA ARG A 82 -1.04 -3.27 36.54
C ARG A 82 0.03 -4.36 36.61
N GLY A 83 1.30 -4.04 36.38
CA GLY A 83 2.41 -5.01 36.38
C GLY A 83 2.40 -5.96 35.20
N VAL A 84 1.69 -5.65 34.11
CA VAL A 84 1.64 -6.48 32.90
C VAL A 84 2.90 -6.24 32.08
N ALA A 85 3.78 -7.24 32.03
CA ALA A 85 4.96 -7.22 31.14
C ALA A 85 4.55 -7.53 29.70
N VAL A 86 4.81 -6.60 28.79
CA VAL A 86 4.58 -6.76 27.36
C VAL A 86 5.91 -6.59 26.62
N PRO A 87 6.44 -7.64 25.99
CA PRO A 87 7.73 -7.61 25.30
C PRO A 87 7.81 -6.58 24.17
N PHE A 88 6.74 -6.46 23.37
CA PHE A 88 6.74 -5.60 22.18
C PHE A 88 5.52 -4.69 22.13
N TYR A 89 5.77 -3.39 21.98
CA TYR A 89 4.75 -2.42 21.59
C TYR A 89 5.02 -1.95 20.18
N HIS A 90 3.96 -1.85 19.34
CA HIS A 90 4.12 -1.37 17.98
C HIS A 90 2.89 -0.62 17.46
N ALA A 91 3.12 0.48 16.76
CA ALA A 91 2.06 1.34 16.22
C ALA A 91 2.29 1.71 14.75
N ALA A 92 3.53 2.01 14.38
CA ALA A 92 3.87 2.60 13.11
C ALA A 92 3.61 1.68 11.91
N ASN A 93 2.79 2.17 10.96
CA ASN A 93 2.73 1.70 9.58
C ASN A 93 3.81 2.38 8.73
N THR A 94 3.81 2.23 7.40
CA THR A 94 4.79 2.91 6.52
C THR A 94 4.82 4.42 6.74
N ALA A 95 3.64 5.07 6.74
CA ALA A 95 3.56 6.52 6.90
C ALA A 95 4.10 6.99 8.25
N ALA A 96 3.65 6.37 9.35
CA ALA A 96 4.13 6.71 10.67
C ALA A 96 5.63 6.40 10.84
N THR A 97 6.13 5.34 10.22
CA THR A 97 7.57 5.04 10.22
C THR A 97 8.39 6.17 9.58
N LEU A 98 7.86 6.81 8.53
CA LEU A 98 8.53 7.89 7.83
C LEU A 98 8.33 9.26 8.50
N PHE A 99 7.10 9.56 8.97
CA PHE A 99 6.69 10.92 9.33
C PHE A 99 6.38 11.14 10.82
N PHE A 100 6.32 10.06 11.63
CA PHE A 100 6.02 10.13 13.05
C PHE A 100 6.98 9.23 13.86
N PRO A 101 8.27 9.61 13.98
CA PRO A 101 9.33 8.75 14.52
C PRO A 101 9.10 8.22 15.93
N GLU A 102 8.44 9.01 16.81
CA GLU A 102 8.16 8.63 18.19
C GLU A 102 7.27 7.39 18.31
N SER A 103 6.55 7.01 17.25
CA SER A 103 5.67 5.84 17.23
C SER A 103 6.35 4.54 16.78
N ARG A 104 7.63 4.57 16.48
CA ARG A 104 8.37 3.37 15.97
C ARG A 104 8.46 2.28 17.02
N LEU A 105 8.63 2.66 18.29
CA LEU A 105 8.69 1.75 19.43
C LEU A 105 9.63 0.56 19.20
N ASP A 106 9.19 -0.67 19.61
CA ASP A 106 10.00 -1.88 19.51
C ASP A 106 9.96 -2.51 18.13
N LEU A 107 8.92 -2.21 17.31
CA LEU A 107 8.71 -2.80 16.00
C LEU A 107 7.89 -1.88 15.09
N VAL A 108 8.27 -1.83 13.82
CA VAL A 108 7.51 -1.15 12.76
C VAL A 108 6.88 -2.15 11.79
N ARG A 109 5.74 -1.79 11.20
CA ARG A 109 5.03 -2.64 10.24
C ARG A 109 4.97 -1.93 8.89
N VAL A 110 6.10 -1.95 8.19
CA VAL A 110 6.25 -1.34 6.87
C VAL A 110 5.65 -2.28 5.82
N GLY A 111 4.58 -1.85 5.17
CA GLY A 111 3.97 -2.53 4.02
C GLY A 111 4.39 -1.86 2.72
N LEU A 112 3.72 -0.76 2.38
CA LEU A 112 3.92 -0.01 1.14
C LEU A 112 5.40 0.36 0.88
N GLY A 113 6.11 0.79 1.92
CA GLY A 113 7.52 1.17 1.82
C GLY A 113 8.47 0.04 1.43
N ILE A 114 8.18 -1.23 1.77
CA ILE A 114 8.98 -2.38 1.35
C ILE A 114 8.92 -2.57 -0.17
N TYR A 115 7.80 -2.20 -0.79
CA TYR A 115 7.63 -2.25 -2.24
C TYR A 115 8.18 -1.01 -2.97
N GLY A 116 8.83 -0.10 -2.24
CA GLY A 116 9.41 1.11 -2.81
C GLY A 116 8.39 2.20 -3.14
N MET A 117 7.21 2.12 -2.51
CA MET A 117 6.13 3.10 -2.70
C MET A 117 6.01 4.02 -1.49
N TYR A 118 5.76 5.30 -1.76
CA TYR A 118 5.53 6.29 -0.71
C TYR A 118 4.04 6.44 -0.44
N PRO A 119 3.65 6.71 0.83
CA PRO A 119 2.25 6.92 1.18
C PRO A 119 1.68 8.24 0.65
N ASP A 120 2.54 9.22 0.35
CA ASP A 120 2.18 10.52 -0.24
C ASP A 120 3.32 11.07 -1.13
N ALA A 121 3.28 12.36 -1.46
CA ALA A 121 4.27 13.00 -2.32
C ALA A 121 5.62 13.28 -1.63
N ARG A 122 5.70 13.22 -0.31
CA ARG A 122 6.95 13.46 0.45
C ARG A 122 7.94 12.32 0.27
N ARG A 123 9.22 12.66 0.19
CA ARG A 123 10.31 11.72 -0.08
C ARG A 123 11.43 11.88 0.97
N PRO A 124 11.18 11.57 2.26
CA PRO A 124 12.17 11.79 3.33
C PRO A 124 13.39 10.88 3.22
N ILE A 125 13.26 9.74 2.56
CA ILE A 125 14.33 8.79 2.26
C ILE A 125 14.16 8.26 0.83
N GLU A 126 15.22 7.78 0.21
CA GLU A 126 15.11 7.11 -1.09
C GLU A 126 14.55 5.69 -0.92
N LEU A 127 13.45 5.40 -1.62
CA LEU A 127 12.90 4.05 -1.75
C LEU A 127 13.07 3.56 -3.18
N ARG A 128 13.42 2.28 -3.34
CA ARG A 128 13.58 1.66 -4.65
C ARG A 128 12.35 0.80 -4.97
N PRO A 129 11.67 1.03 -6.10
CA PRO A 129 10.56 0.18 -6.52
C PRO A 129 10.97 -1.28 -6.62
N ALA A 130 10.22 -2.16 -5.95
CA ALA A 130 10.48 -3.60 -5.94
C ALA A 130 9.89 -4.32 -7.16
N LEU A 131 8.97 -3.65 -7.91
CA LEU A 131 8.30 -4.21 -9.08
C LEU A 131 8.50 -3.32 -10.29
N SER A 132 8.77 -3.92 -11.44
CA SER A 132 8.65 -3.28 -12.75
C SER A 132 7.86 -4.18 -13.68
N LEU A 133 6.87 -3.60 -14.38
CA LEU A 133 6.13 -4.28 -15.44
C LEU A 133 6.76 -3.91 -16.79
N LYS A 134 7.16 -4.92 -17.56
CA LYS A 134 7.80 -4.73 -18.86
C LYS A 134 7.07 -5.53 -19.93
N THR A 135 7.00 -4.94 -21.12
CA THR A 135 6.49 -5.62 -22.32
C THR A 135 7.31 -5.17 -23.53
N ARG A 136 7.06 -5.73 -24.69
CA ARG A 136 7.71 -5.37 -25.93
C ARG A 136 6.72 -4.71 -26.87
N VAL A 137 7.22 -3.96 -27.84
CA VAL A 137 6.37 -3.38 -28.88
C VAL A 137 6.02 -4.49 -29.89
N ALA A 138 4.72 -4.78 -30.03
CA ALA A 138 4.23 -5.78 -30.97
C ALA A 138 4.02 -5.22 -32.37
N PHE A 139 3.67 -3.93 -32.49
CA PHE A 139 3.42 -3.28 -33.76
C PHE A 139 3.64 -1.77 -33.68
N VAL A 140 4.03 -1.16 -34.79
CA VAL A 140 4.14 0.30 -34.94
C VAL A 140 3.47 0.72 -36.24
N LYS A 141 2.68 1.77 -36.19
CA LYS A 141 2.09 2.36 -37.42
C LYS A 141 2.07 3.88 -37.29
N ARG A 142 2.27 4.55 -38.45
CA ARG A 142 2.07 5.99 -38.57
C ARG A 142 0.62 6.26 -38.98
N VAL A 143 0.01 7.25 -38.37
CA VAL A 143 -1.38 7.63 -38.58
C VAL A 143 -1.50 9.14 -38.80
N PRO A 144 -2.38 9.60 -39.72
CA PRO A 144 -2.58 11.04 -39.92
C PRO A 144 -3.33 11.70 -38.77
N ALA A 145 -3.35 13.02 -38.76
CA ALA A 145 -4.23 13.78 -37.89
C ALA A 145 -5.70 13.39 -38.12
N GLY A 146 -6.50 13.43 -37.04
CA GLY A 146 -7.91 13.03 -37.09
C GLY A 146 -8.17 11.53 -36.97
N SER A 147 -7.13 10.69 -36.75
CA SER A 147 -7.29 9.25 -36.56
C SER A 147 -7.83 8.93 -35.16
N ALA A 148 -8.98 8.25 -35.09
CA ALA A 148 -9.53 7.73 -33.87
C ALA A 148 -8.75 6.48 -33.42
N VAL A 149 -8.49 6.36 -32.07
CA VAL A 149 -7.70 5.28 -31.51
C VAL A 149 -8.56 4.43 -30.56
N SER A 150 -8.54 3.10 -30.79
CA SER A 150 -9.19 2.09 -29.96
C SER A 150 -10.73 2.20 -29.92
N TYR A 151 -11.34 1.33 -29.11
CA TYR A 151 -12.79 1.28 -28.94
C TYR A 151 -13.36 2.61 -28.46
N GLY A 152 -14.44 3.05 -29.14
CA GLY A 152 -15.13 4.29 -28.81
C GLY A 152 -14.43 5.56 -29.27
N GLY A 153 -13.24 5.45 -29.90
CA GLY A 153 -12.51 6.61 -30.42
C GLY A 153 -12.27 7.71 -29.37
N THR A 154 -12.03 7.31 -28.12
CA THR A 154 -11.90 8.25 -26.99
C THR A 154 -10.63 9.10 -27.03
N PHE A 155 -9.76 8.82 -27.97
CA PHE A 155 -8.61 9.64 -28.36
C PHE A 155 -8.61 9.83 -29.87
N VAL A 156 -8.38 11.06 -30.33
CA VAL A 156 -8.23 11.40 -31.73
C VAL A 156 -6.90 12.14 -31.89
N THR A 157 -6.09 11.69 -32.85
CA THR A 157 -4.81 12.36 -33.12
C THR A 157 -5.00 13.78 -33.63
N TRP A 158 -4.32 14.73 -33.04
CA TRP A 158 -4.40 16.14 -33.47
C TRP A 158 -3.35 16.51 -34.54
N LYS A 159 -2.36 15.65 -34.74
CA LYS A 159 -1.33 15.72 -35.79
C LYS A 159 -1.01 14.32 -36.29
N GLU A 160 -0.26 14.23 -37.38
CA GLU A 160 0.34 12.98 -37.76
C GLU A 160 1.31 12.45 -36.69
N THR A 161 1.20 11.18 -36.33
CA THR A 161 2.00 10.59 -35.28
C THR A 161 2.21 9.10 -35.48
N SER A 162 3.15 8.50 -34.77
CA SER A 162 3.32 7.04 -34.71
C SER A 162 2.67 6.48 -33.46
N LEU A 163 1.92 5.39 -33.63
CA LEU A 163 1.31 4.62 -32.55
C LEU A 163 2.06 3.30 -32.40
N ALA A 164 2.52 3.01 -31.19
CA ALA A 164 3.01 1.69 -30.81
C ALA A 164 1.89 0.88 -30.16
N VAL A 165 1.81 -0.39 -30.47
CA VAL A 165 0.89 -1.35 -29.85
C VAL A 165 1.68 -2.27 -28.95
N LEU A 166 1.28 -2.32 -27.68
CA LEU A 166 1.84 -3.19 -26.66
C LEU A 166 0.92 -4.38 -26.43
N PRO A 167 1.42 -5.63 -26.44
CA PRO A 167 0.62 -6.84 -26.21
C PRO A 167 0.40 -7.04 -24.71
N ILE A 168 -0.31 -6.10 -24.09
CA ILE A 168 -0.76 -6.14 -22.72
C ILE A 168 -2.06 -5.36 -22.58
N GLY A 169 -3.04 -5.92 -21.93
CA GLY A 169 -4.35 -5.31 -21.74
C GLY A 169 -4.97 -5.63 -20.39
N TYR A 170 -6.29 -5.41 -20.26
CA TYR A 170 -6.95 -5.60 -18.97
C TYR A 170 -7.08 -7.08 -18.57
N ALA A 171 -6.99 -8.03 -19.52
CA ALA A 171 -6.94 -9.45 -19.19
C ALA A 171 -5.63 -9.85 -18.46
N ASP A 172 -4.56 -9.08 -18.65
CA ASP A 172 -3.29 -9.26 -17.97
C ASP A 172 -3.21 -8.50 -16.62
N GLY A 173 -4.29 -7.82 -16.24
CA GLY A 173 -4.35 -7.01 -15.01
C GLY A 173 -4.03 -5.52 -15.20
N LEU A 174 -3.76 -5.04 -16.41
CA LEU A 174 -3.58 -3.62 -16.67
C LEU A 174 -4.93 -2.90 -16.62
N LEU A 175 -5.12 -2.03 -15.62
CA LEU A 175 -6.41 -1.39 -15.38
C LEU A 175 -6.90 -0.60 -16.60
N ARG A 176 -8.10 -0.91 -17.10
CA ARG A 176 -8.71 -0.19 -18.22
C ARG A 176 -8.83 1.32 -18.00
N GLY A 177 -9.02 1.74 -16.74
CA GLY A 177 -9.09 3.15 -16.36
C GLY A 177 -7.79 3.96 -16.55
N LEU A 178 -6.67 3.32 -16.90
CA LEU A 178 -5.40 3.97 -17.24
C LEU A 178 -5.38 4.52 -18.67
N GLY A 179 -6.32 4.11 -19.54
CA GLY A 179 -6.46 4.66 -20.88
C GLY A 179 -6.61 6.18 -20.87
N ASN A 180 -5.92 6.89 -21.75
CA ASN A 180 -5.84 8.35 -21.85
C ASN A 180 -5.29 9.07 -20.59
N LYS A 181 -4.76 8.34 -19.59
CA LYS A 181 -4.30 8.94 -18.32
C LYS A 181 -2.87 8.55 -17.94
N ALA A 182 -2.48 7.32 -18.23
CA ALA A 182 -1.18 6.82 -17.84
C ALA A 182 -0.15 6.94 -18.98
N HIS A 183 1.10 6.68 -18.62
CA HIS A 183 2.22 6.69 -19.54
C HIS A 183 3.02 5.39 -19.40
N VAL A 184 3.71 5.04 -20.45
CA VAL A 184 4.76 4.02 -20.45
C VAL A 184 6.09 4.68 -20.75
N ILE A 185 7.19 4.02 -20.38
CA ILE A 185 8.53 4.48 -20.70
C ILE A 185 9.05 3.66 -21.88
N ILE A 186 9.35 4.34 -23.00
CA ILE A 186 9.98 3.74 -24.18
C ILE A 186 11.26 4.50 -24.46
N ARG A 187 12.41 3.80 -24.46
CA ARG A 187 13.73 4.43 -24.67
C ARG A 187 14.01 5.63 -23.74
N GLY A 188 13.54 5.58 -22.48
CA GLY A 188 13.69 6.65 -21.50
C GLY A 188 12.69 7.80 -21.64
N HIS A 189 11.76 7.78 -22.60
CA HIS A 189 10.75 8.80 -22.80
C HIS A 189 9.39 8.37 -22.26
N TYR A 190 8.67 9.28 -21.62
CA TYR A 190 7.28 9.09 -21.21
C TYR A 190 6.37 9.21 -22.43
N CYS A 191 5.76 8.10 -22.80
CA CYS A 191 4.84 8.00 -23.93
C CYS A 191 3.41 7.77 -23.41
N PRO A 192 2.42 8.61 -23.77
CA PRO A 192 1.06 8.48 -23.24
C PRO A 192 0.35 7.25 -23.79
N ILE A 193 -0.40 6.57 -22.93
CA ILE A 193 -1.39 5.59 -23.34
C ILE A 193 -2.57 6.35 -23.95
N VAL A 194 -2.94 6.00 -25.17
CA VAL A 194 -3.98 6.70 -25.94
C VAL A 194 -5.14 5.77 -26.33
N GLY A 195 -6.35 6.24 -26.15
CA GLY A 195 -7.57 5.47 -26.32
C GLY A 195 -7.81 4.48 -25.16
N ASN A 196 -8.85 3.66 -25.31
CA ASN A 196 -9.20 2.64 -24.35
C ASN A 196 -8.21 1.46 -24.42
N ILE A 197 -7.75 0.99 -23.25
CA ILE A 197 -7.03 -0.27 -23.13
C ILE A 197 -7.99 -1.40 -23.51
N THR A 198 -7.56 -2.32 -24.35
CA THR A 198 -8.36 -3.47 -24.79
C THR A 198 -8.04 -4.71 -23.96
N MET A 199 -8.63 -5.85 -24.28
CA MET A 199 -8.40 -7.10 -23.56
C MET A 199 -6.91 -7.44 -23.52
N ASP A 200 -6.22 -7.39 -24.67
CA ASP A 200 -4.86 -7.89 -24.83
C ASP A 200 -3.88 -6.83 -25.37
N HIS A 201 -4.34 -5.58 -25.61
CA HIS A 201 -3.51 -4.56 -26.25
C HIS A 201 -3.71 -3.18 -25.64
N THR A 202 -2.61 -2.43 -25.61
CA THR A 202 -2.55 -1.02 -25.20
C THR A 202 -1.89 -0.22 -26.33
N MET A 203 -2.51 0.87 -26.75
CA MET A 203 -1.98 1.80 -27.74
C MET A 203 -1.26 2.95 -27.04
N VAL A 204 -0.11 3.32 -27.59
CA VAL A 204 0.76 4.36 -27.05
C VAL A 204 1.14 5.32 -28.16
N ASP A 205 0.98 6.62 -27.93
CA ASP A 205 1.48 7.63 -28.85
C ASP A 205 2.99 7.83 -28.61
N VAL A 206 3.79 7.49 -29.59
CA VAL A 206 5.25 7.61 -29.53
C VAL A 206 5.78 8.77 -30.35
N GLY A 207 4.89 9.53 -31.04
CA GLY A 207 5.27 10.68 -31.85
C GLY A 207 6.26 10.32 -32.96
N ASP A 208 7.37 11.04 -32.96
CA ASP A 208 8.47 10.82 -33.89
C ASP A 208 9.64 10.00 -33.26
N LEU A 209 9.42 9.43 -32.05
CA LEU A 209 10.41 8.59 -31.42
C LEU A 209 10.70 7.34 -32.29
N PRO A 210 11.97 7.02 -32.57
CA PRO A 210 12.30 5.85 -33.41
C PRO A 210 12.10 4.55 -32.63
N VAL A 211 10.86 4.04 -32.69
CA VAL A 211 10.43 2.80 -32.03
C VAL A 211 10.35 1.68 -33.06
N GLN A 212 10.83 0.51 -32.72
CA GLN A 212 10.80 -0.70 -33.53
C GLN A 212 10.04 -1.82 -32.79
N ILE A 213 9.59 -2.82 -33.53
CA ILE A 213 9.01 -4.05 -32.99
C ILE A 213 10.12 -4.82 -32.23
N GLY A 214 9.78 -5.38 -31.06
CA GLY A 214 10.71 -6.06 -30.14
C GLY A 214 11.20 -5.11 -29.07
#